data_c8f324d023f561e1907313eb912f85dd
#
_entry.id   c8f324d023f561e1907313eb912f85dd
#
_cell.length_a   1.000
_cell.length_b   1.000
_cell.length_c   1.000
_cell.angle_alpha   90.00
_cell.angle_beta   90.00
_cell.angle_gamma   90.00
#
_symmetry.space_group_name_H-M   'P 1'
#
loop_
_entity.id
_entity.type
_entity.pdbx_description
1 polymer ?
#
loop_
_entity_poly.entity_id
_entity_poly.type
_entity_poly.pdbx_seq_one_letter_code
_entity_poly.pdbx_strand_id
1 'polypeptide(L)'
;MREGPWTGRYPAAAAMVICALVPYLALSAALQPITPIIAGDLHMSLQAMSLASGMANAGYAVGTVLAVLLAQHLPQRRMLVIYAALLVVGSVLAAAAPDAGFFIAGHVLQGLCTSLLLIAAVPALVVAFSISKLRWTAMILNVCIFGAVALGPLVGGIQAQADGWRPLFWIIAGIAAAALVLSLMTFQDAPPADPSATRNPLPVGLAAAGCVALFYGASELLTHSFLDAVTIVPLAGGLALIVVLLVYQYRAKRPLLCIRPLGSTLPVSGIVVAMCAAASSISAVALAAVLLTNQFTPVHLGLLQFPEFIAALITAVLLGLVFRTRGLHYLVLGGMLSLIAGILVLQSQLPPTSLLMALGSGLVGLGVGGSVAPALFIAGFSLRNNALQRVFAIIELLRGVAAFAVGPVLAHVARTVGGSPAAGTHTALWICFGIASAGTLFAVSLYALGGVRPPAPALETWQSGEAPAWYSPPLLARIRDSSRATVLTEPLACDAGGHYGGPRNGDSAEPAADRAGAAT
;
A
#
# COMPACT_ATOMS: atom_id res chain seq x y z
N MET A 1 -18.04 18.27 -20.65
CA MET A 1 -17.11 17.29 -20.07
C MET A 1 -16.81 16.23 -21.14
N ARG A 2 -15.52 15.87 -21.34
CA ARG A 2 -15.19 14.79 -22.27
C ARG A 2 -15.40 13.47 -21.53
N GLU A 3 -16.30 12.64 -22.01
CA GLU A 3 -16.56 11.30 -21.49
C GLU A 3 -15.83 10.27 -22.34
N GLY A 4 -15.16 9.30 -21.69
CA GLY A 4 -14.58 8.17 -22.38
C GLY A 4 -15.68 7.17 -22.78
N PRO A 5 -15.47 6.36 -23.83
CA PRO A 5 -16.48 5.41 -24.31
C PRO A 5 -16.85 4.31 -23.32
N TRP A 6 -16.03 4.07 -22.31
CA TRP A 6 -16.25 3.07 -21.26
C TRP A 6 -16.49 3.69 -19.88
N THR A 7 -16.84 4.97 -19.83
CA THR A 7 -17.17 5.67 -18.59
C THR A 7 -18.30 4.97 -17.85
N GLY A 8 -18.16 4.85 -16.51
CA GLY A 8 -19.13 4.16 -15.66
C GLY A 8 -19.09 2.63 -15.72
N ARG A 9 -18.24 2.01 -16.55
CA ARG A 9 -18.09 0.55 -16.61
C ARG A 9 -17.08 0.07 -15.56
N TYR A 10 -17.57 -0.60 -14.51
CA TYR A 10 -16.75 -1.14 -13.43
C TYR A 10 -15.59 -2.04 -13.93
N PRO A 11 -15.79 -3.00 -14.86
CA PRO A 11 -14.68 -3.86 -15.31
C PRO A 11 -13.53 -3.09 -15.94
N ALA A 12 -13.82 -2.02 -16.70
CA ALA A 12 -12.79 -1.20 -17.32
C ALA A 12 -11.99 -0.39 -16.29
N ALA A 13 -12.67 0.18 -15.28
CA ALA A 13 -12.02 0.88 -14.18
C ALA A 13 -11.15 -0.08 -13.33
N ALA A 14 -11.65 -1.27 -13.03
CA ALA A 14 -10.91 -2.31 -12.33
C ALA A 14 -9.68 -2.78 -13.13
N ALA A 15 -9.83 -3.03 -14.43
CA ALA A 15 -8.71 -3.40 -15.31
C ALA A 15 -7.64 -2.32 -15.36
N MET A 16 -8.02 -1.03 -15.40
CA MET A 16 -7.06 0.07 -15.32
C MET A 16 -6.28 0.04 -14.02
N VAL A 17 -6.94 -0.17 -12.86
CA VAL A 17 -6.28 -0.27 -11.55
C VAL A 17 -5.31 -1.46 -11.53
N ILE A 18 -5.70 -2.61 -12.05
CA ILE A 18 -4.83 -3.80 -12.15
C ILE A 18 -3.59 -3.46 -12.98
N CYS A 19 -3.76 -2.92 -14.19
CA CYS A 19 -2.66 -2.57 -15.07
C CYS A 19 -1.76 -1.46 -14.51
N ALA A 20 -2.29 -0.59 -13.64
CA ALA A 20 -1.53 0.48 -13.01
C ALA A 20 -0.68 0.00 -11.83
N LEU A 21 -1.16 -0.97 -11.04
CA LEU A 21 -0.53 -1.37 -9.78
C LEU A 21 0.35 -2.61 -9.90
N VAL A 22 -0.13 -3.65 -10.58
CA VAL A 22 0.52 -4.96 -10.62
C VAL A 22 1.95 -4.90 -11.15
N PRO A 23 2.28 -4.15 -12.24
CA PRO A 23 3.60 -4.20 -12.83
C PRO A 23 4.73 -3.83 -11.86
N TYR A 24 4.63 -2.67 -11.20
CA TYR A 24 5.67 -2.22 -10.28
C TYR A 24 5.71 -3.06 -9.00
N LEU A 25 4.56 -3.44 -8.45
CA LEU A 25 4.50 -4.24 -7.22
C LEU A 25 5.08 -5.64 -7.44
N ALA A 26 4.80 -6.28 -8.57
CA ALA A 26 5.44 -7.54 -8.94
C ALA A 26 6.95 -7.36 -9.16
N LEU A 27 7.34 -6.27 -9.86
CA LEU A 27 8.74 -5.96 -10.11
C LEU A 27 9.53 -5.74 -8.82
N SER A 28 8.96 -5.10 -7.81
CA SER A 28 9.65 -4.80 -6.54
C SER A 28 10.21 -6.06 -5.86
N ALA A 29 9.52 -7.19 -5.98
CA ALA A 29 9.98 -8.49 -5.47
C ALA A 29 10.74 -9.32 -6.54
N ALA A 30 10.43 -9.13 -7.82
CA ALA A 30 11.12 -9.78 -8.94
C ALA A 30 12.57 -9.30 -9.12
N LEU A 31 12.90 -8.09 -8.64
CA LEU A 31 14.25 -7.55 -8.75
C LEU A 31 15.29 -8.39 -8.02
N GLN A 32 14.96 -8.99 -6.89
CA GLN A 32 15.94 -9.72 -6.07
C GLN A 32 16.72 -10.77 -6.87
N PRO A 33 16.09 -11.73 -7.58
CA PRO A 33 16.84 -12.74 -8.36
C PRO A 33 17.53 -12.19 -9.61
N ILE A 34 17.05 -11.07 -10.21
CA ILE A 34 17.63 -10.49 -11.42
C ILE A 34 18.65 -9.37 -11.15
N THR A 35 18.78 -8.93 -9.89
CA THR A 35 19.74 -7.87 -9.49
C THR A 35 21.18 -8.13 -9.97
N PRO A 36 21.76 -9.34 -9.81
CA PRO A 36 23.13 -9.59 -10.28
C PRO A 36 23.28 -9.45 -11.79
N ILE A 37 22.26 -9.83 -12.56
CA ILE A 37 22.25 -9.75 -14.04
C ILE A 37 22.20 -8.30 -14.49
N ILE A 38 21.29 -7.50 -13.90
CA ILE A 38 21.19 -6.06 -14.18
C ILE A 38 22.50 -5.36 -13.83
N ALA A 39 23.04 -5.66 -12.65
CA ALA A 39 24.28 -5.08 -12.17
C ALA A 39 25.46 -5.39 -13.12
N GLY A 40 25.56 -6.63 -13.62
CA GLY A 40 26.57 -7.02 -14.59
C GLY A 40 26.39 -6.34 -15.94
N ASP A 41 25.18 -6.32 -16.50
CA ASP A 41 24.87 -5.76 -17.81
C ASP A 41 25.06 -4.22 -17.87
N LEU A 42 24.68 -3.52 -16.79
CA LEU A 42 24.80 -2.06 -16.69
C LEU A 42 26.07 -1.59 -15.95
N HIS A 43 27.01 -2.50 -15.65
CA HIS A 43 28.24 -2.23 -14.91
C HIS A 43 28.02 -1.47 -13.58
N MET A 44 26.95 -1.84 -12.86
CA MET A 44 26.57 -1.26 -11.58
C MET A 44 27.14 -2.07 -10.41
N SER A 45 27.51 -1.39 -9.32
CA SER A 45 27.75 -2.08 -8.05
C SER A 45 26.43 -2.56 -7.42
N LEU A 46 26.50 -3.57 -6.57
CA LEU A 46 25.34 -4.01 -5.79
C LEU A 46 24.79 -2.91 -4.88
N GLN A 47 25.66 -1.99 -4.42
CA GLN A 47 25.25 -0.80 -3.68
C GLN A 47 24.42 0.15 -4.57
N ALA A 48 24.84 0.39 -5.82
CA ALA A 48 24.08 1.22 -6.75
C ALA A 48 22.69 0.60 -7.06
N MET A 49 22.61 -0.73 -7.15
CA MET A 49 21.32 -1.43 -7.29
C MET A 49 20.44 -1.31 -6.04
N SER A 50 21.02 -1.43 -4.84
CA SER A 50 20.29 -1.20 -3.58
C SER A 50 19.76 0.23 -3.50
N LEU A 51 20.58 1.20 -3.90
CA LEU A 51 20.20 2.61 -3.97
C LEU A 51 19.08 2.84 -5.01
N ALA A 52 19.15 2.22 -6.19
CA ALA A 52 18.11 2.30 -7.21
C ALA A 52 16.75 1.83 -6.66
N SER A 53 16.72 0.66 -6.01
CA SER A 53 15.52 0.13 -5.38
C SER A 53 15.04 1.00 -4.22
N GLY A 54 15.96 1.49 -3.37
CA GLY A 54 15.66 2.40 -2.28
C GLY A 54 15.02 3.70 -2.77
N MET A 55 15.60 4.31 -3.82
CA MET A 55 15.07 5.56 -4.40
C MET A 55 13.72 5.35 -5.11
N ALA A 56 13.48 4.18 -5.73
CA ALA A 56 12.18 3.85 -6.31
C ALA A 56 11.11 3.71 -5.21
N ASN A 57 11.45 3.10 -4.08
CA ASN A 57 10.57 3.01 -2.90
C ASN A 57 10.35 4.38 -2.24
N ALA A 58 11.37 5.27 -2.21
CA ALA A 58 11.21 6.66 -1.80
C ALA A 58 10.24 7.39 -2.74
N GLY A 59 10.39 7.22 -4.05
CA GLY A 59 9.46 7.74 -5.06
C GLY A 59 8.03 7.27 -4.82
N TYR A 60 7.84 5.97 -4.54
CA TYR A 60 6.53 5.41 -4.18
C TYR A 60 5.94 6.09 -2.94
N ALA A 61 6.71 6.23 -1.87
CA ALA A 61 6.25 6.86 -0.63
C ALA A 61 5.90 8.35 -0.84
N VAL A 62 6.75 9.12 -1.54
CA VAL A 62 6.52 10.54 -1.88
C VAL A 62 5.30 10.72 -2.75
N GLY A 63 5.10 9.84 -3.72
CA GLY A 63 3.98 9.89 -4.65
C GLY A 63 2.62 9.83 -3.95
N THR A 64 2.52 9.17 -2.78
CA THR A 64 1.26 9.15 -2.00
C THR A 64 0.84 10.56 -1.55
N VAL A 65 1.78 11.38 -1.07
CA VAL A 65 1.53 12.75 -0.61
C VAL A 65 1.33 13.70 -1.79
N LEU A 66 2.17 13.55 -2.83
CA LEU A 66 2.08 14.36 -4.04
C LEU A 66 0.74 14.16 -4.77
N ALA A 67 0.22 12.94 -4.81
CA ALA A 67 -1.08 12.64 -5.43
C ALA A 67 -2.21 13.44 -4.78
N VAL A 68 -2.21 13.59 -3.45
CA VAL A 68 -3.23 14.37 -2.74
C VAL A 68 -3.12 15.85 -3.07
N LEU A 69 -1.90 16.41 -3.13
CA LEU A 69 -1.70 17.81 -3.52
C LEU A 69 -2.22 18.06 -4.94
N LEU A 70 -1.88 17.18 -5.89
CA LEU A 70 -2.30 17.33 -7.28
C LEU A 70 -3.81 17.14 -7.46
N ALA A 71 -4.43 16.25 -6.67
CA ALA A 71 -5.88 16.01 -6.72
C ALA A 71 -6.72 17.23 -6.29
N GLN A 72 -6.16 18.13 -5.51
CA GLN A 72 -6.84 19.39 -5.15
C GLN A 72 -6.94 20.36 -6.35
N HIS A 73 -6.02 20.26 -7.32
CA HIS A 73 -5.88 21.27 -8.37
C HIS A 73 -6.14 20.73 -9.78
N LEU A 74 -6.03 19.42 -10.01
CA LEU A 74 -6.17 18.81 -11.31
C LEU A 74 -7.43 17.95 -11.41
N PRO A 75 -8.13 17.96 -12.56
CA PRO A 75 -9.21 17.05 -12.84
C PRO A 75 -8.74 15.59 -12.80
N GLN A 76 -9.57 14.71 -12.24
CA GLN A 76 -9.21 13.30 -11.99
C GLN A 76 -8.72 12.55 -13.23
N ARG A 77 -9.45 12.66 -14.35
CA ARG A 77 -9.05 12.00 -15.61
C ARG A 77 -7.69 12.48 -16.09
N ARG A 78 -7.44 13.80 -16.00
CA ARG A 78 -6.17 14.40 -16.42
C ARG A 78 -5.00 13.87 -15.58
N MET A 79 -5.19 13.72 -14.26
CA MET A 79 -4.20 13.12 -13.38
C MET A 79 -3.89 11.68 -13.79
N LEU A 80 -4.91 10.84 -13.95
CA LEU A 80 -4.74 9.43 -14.28
C LEU A 80 -4.00 9.23 -15.61
N VAL A 81 -4.34 10.05 -16.63
CA VAL A 81 -3.68 10.00 -17.94
C VAL A 81 -2.21 10.44 -17.84
N ILE A 82 -1.92 11.55 -17.13
CA ILE A 82 -0.54 12.03 -16.94
C ILE A 82 0.29 10.98 -16.20
N TYR A 83 -0.23 10.43 -15.12
CA TYR A 83 0.50 9.44 -14.30
C TYR A 83 0.74 8.15 -15.06
N ALA A 84 -0.26 7.67 -15.82
CA ALA A 84 -0.09 6.50 -16.68
C ALA A 84 0.91 6.74 -17.82
N ALA A 85 0.90 7.93 -18.43
CA ALA A 85 1.88 8.30 -19.46
C ALA A 85 3.31 8.35 -18.87
N LEU A 86 3.48 8.94 -17.69
CA LEU A 86 4.77 8.96 -17.00
C LEU A 86 5.21 7.55 -16.57
N LEU A 87 4.28 6.66 -16.20
CA LEU A 87 4.59 5.25 -15.91
C LEU A 87 5.10 4.54 -17.16
N VAL A 88 4.50 4.79 -18.34
CA VAL A 88 5.01 4.26 -19.63
C VAL A 88 6.41 4.78 -19.89
N VAL A 89 6.64 6.09 -19.75
CA VAL A 89 7.97 6.69 -19.96
C VAL A 89 9.00 6.06 -19.01
N GLY A 90 8.70 5.96 -17.71
CA GLY A 90 9.58 5.34 -16.74
C GLY A 90 9.89 3.87 -17.05
N SER A 91 8.87 3.12 -17.50
CA SER A 91 9.03 1.71 -17.86
C SER A 91 9.87 1.51 -19.12
N VAL A 92 9.68 2.36 -20.13
CA VAL A 92 10.50 2.35 -21.36
C VAL A 92 11.93 2.76 -21.06
N LEU A 93 12.14 3.82 -20.24
CA LEU A 93 13.48 4.25 -19.84
C LEU A 93 14.24 3.12 -19.12
N ALA A 94 13.59 2.41 -18.21
CA ALA A 94 14.19 1.28 -17.51
C ALA A 94 14.46 0.10 -18.46
N ALA A 95 13.50 -0.26 -19.34
CA ALA A 95 13.63 -1.37 -20.27
C ALA A 95 14.75 -1.17 -21.32
N ALA A 96 14.87 0.07 -21.84
CA ALA A 96 15.83 0.44 -22.87
C ALA A 96 17.13 1.03 -22.30
N ALA A 97 17.32 1.00 -20.97
CA ALA A 97 18.44 1.65 -20.30
C ALA A 97 19.80 1.24 -20.87
N PRO A 98 20.60 2.20 -21.40
CA PRO A 98 21.96 1.96 -21.86
C PRO A 98 22.97 1.96 -20.72
N ASP A 99 22.63 2.61 -19.60
CA ASP A 99 23.48 2.78 -18.45
C ASP A 99 22.68 2.83 -17.13
N ALA A 100 23.39 2.86 -16.01
CA ALA A 100 22.85 2.91 -14.66
C ALA A 100 21.92 4.11 -14.43
N GLY A 101 22.26 5.30 -14.96
CA GLY A 101 21.51 6.53 -14.75
C GLY A 101 20.09 6.46 -15.33
N PHE A 102 19.98 5.99 -16.57
CA PHE A 102 18.68 5.78 -17.25
C PHE A 102 17.86 4.72 -16.52
N PHE A 103 18.49 3.62 -16.08
CA PHE A 103 17.81 2.58 -15.33
C PHE A 103 17.24 3.11 -14.00
N ILE A 104 18.07 3.80 -13.20
CA ILE A 104 17.66 4.39 -11.91
C ILE A 104 16.53 5.39 -12.12
N ALA A 105 16.66 6.31 -13.07
CA ALA A 105 15.65 7.32 -13.37
C ALA A 105 14.30 6.67 -13.77
N GLY A 106 14.34 5.67 -14.66
CA GLY A 106 13.17 4.93 -15.09
C GLY A 106 12.50 4.18 -13.91
N HIS A 107 13.29 3.50 -13.09
CA HIS A 107 12.78 2.72 -11.96
C HIS A 107 12.19 3.61 -10.85
N VAL A 108 12.82 4.74 -10.54
CA VAL A 108 12.28 5.75 -9.60
C VAL A 108 10.95 6.30 -10.11
N LEU A 109 10.88 6.60 -11.42
CA LEU A 109 9.64 7.10 -12.04
C LEU A 109 8.52 6.04 -11.99
N GLN A 110 8.84 4.76 -12.18
CA GLN A 110 7.87 3.65 -12.00
C GLN A 110 7.29 3.64 -10.59
N GLY A 111 8.13 3.70 -9.54
CA GLY A 111 7.69 3.74 -8.15
C GLY A 111 6.79 4.93 -7.87
N LEU A 112 7.22 6.13 -8.24
CA LEU A 112 6.47 7.37 -8.06
C LEU A 112 5.10 7.31 -8.75
N CYS A 113 5.06 6.92 -10.03
CA CYS A 113 3.82 6.91 -10.80
C CYS A 113 2.83 5.85 -10.33
N THR A 114 3.32 4.69 -9.85
CA THR A 114 2.44 3.65 -9.30
C THR A 114 1.70 4.13 -8.07
N SER A 115 2.36 4.82 -7.15
CA SER A 115 1.68 5.38 -5.97
C SER A 115 0.76 6.55 -6.32
N LEU A 116 1.14 7.39 -7.28
CA LEU A 116 0.26 8.45 -7.81
C LEU A 116 -1.04 7.85 -8.35
N LEU A 117 -0.94 6.78 -9.15
CA LEU A 117 -2.10 6.05 -9.70
C LEU A 117 -2.90 5.35 -8.59
N LEU A 118 -2.24 4.75 -7.60
CA LEU A 118 -2.89 4.11 -6.46
C LEU A 118 -3.80 5.10 -5.73
N ILE A 119 -3.25 6.25 -5.34
CA ILE A 119 -3.98 7.26 -4.55
C ILE A 119 -5.05 7.98 -5.39
N ALA A 120 -4.88 8.09 -6.70
CA ALA A 120 -5.88 8.71 -7.58
C ALA A 120 -7.01 7.75 -7.98
N ALA A 121 -6.70 6.48 -8.25
CA ALA A 121 -7.64 5.51 -8.84
C ALA A 121 -8.40 4.69 -7.80
N VAL A 122 -7.76 4.27 -6.69
CA VAL A 122 -8.39 3.36 -5.73
C VAL A 122 -9.56 4.00 -4.98
N PRO A 123 -9.45 5.22 -4.42
CA PRO A 123 -10.61 5.87 -3.79
C PRO A 123 -11.75 6.08 -4.77
N ALA A 124 -11.45 6.41 -6.03
CA ALA A 124 -12.47 6.53 -7.07
C ALA A 124 -13.18 5.19 -7.35
N LEU A 125 -12.44 4.08 -7.42
CA LEU A 125 -13.02 2.74 -7.61
C LEU A 125 -13.89 2.33 -6.42
N VAL A 126 -13.55 2.77 -5.21
CA VAL A 126 -14.30 2.47 -3.98
C VAL A 126 -15.59 3.28 -3.87
N VAL A 127 -15.56 4.59 -4.24
CA VAL A 127 -16.67 5.51 -4.00
C VAL A 127 -17.63 5.61 -5.20
N ALA A 128 -17.11 5.54 -6.44
CA ALA A 128 -17.91 5.81 -7.65
C ALA A 128 -18.86 4.66 -8.06
N PHE A 129 -18.69 3.47 -7.52
CA PHE A 129 -19.49 2.30 -7.91
C PHE A 129 -20.36 1.80 -6.76
N SER A 130 -21.43 1.06 -7.11
CA SER A 130 -22.40 0.54 -6.15
C SER A 130 -21.75 -0.37 -5.08
N ILE A 131 -22.36 -0.42 -3.89
CA ILE A 131 -21.91 -1.24 -2.74
C ILE A 131 -21.73 -2.72 -3.14
N SER A 132 -22.54 -3.23 -4.08
CA SER A 132 -22.41 -4.60 -4.58
C SER A 132 -21.06 -4.88 -5.24
N LYS A 133 -20.39 -3.84 -5.79
CA LYS A 133 -19.07 -3.94 -6.41
C LYS A 133 -17.91 -3.82 -5.40
N LEU A 134 -18.18 -3.24 -4.23
CA LEU A 134 -17.15 -2.94 -3.24
C LEU A 134 -16.39 -4.19 -2.76
N ARG A 135 -17.10 -5.34 -2.61
CA ARG A 135 -16.45 -6.63 -2.30
C ARG A 135 -15.45 -7.06 -3.38
N TRP A 136 -15.81 -6.87 -4.66
CA TRP A 136 -14.92 -7.19 -5.78
C TRP A 136 -13.72 -6.27 -5.82
N THR A 137 -13.94 -4.97 -5.54
CA THR A 137 -12.84 -4.00 -5.41
C THR A 137 -11.86 -4.41 -4.32
N ALA A 138 -12.35 -4.83 -3.15
CA ALA A 138 -11.52 -5.31 -2.05
C ALA A 138 -10.70 -6.56 -2.45
N MET A 139 -11.34 -7.54 -3.10
CA MET A 139 -10.66 -8.73 -3.62
C MET A 139 -9.56 -8.38 -4.63
N ILE A 140 -9.90 -7.53 -5.63
CA ILE A 140 -8.97 -7.09 -6.67
C ILE A 140 -7.78 -6.37 -6.04
N LEU A 141 -8.00 -5.44 -5.14
CA LEU A 141 -6.93 -4.69 -4.47
C LEU A 141 -6.01 -5.61 -3.65
N ASN A 142 -6.58 -6.60 -2.95
CA ASN A 142 -5.79 -7.58 -2.20
C ASN A 142 -4.86 -8.37 -3.13
N VAL A 143 -5.37 -8.86 -4.26
CA VAL A 143 -4.57 -9.59 -5.26
C VAL A 143 -3.56 -8.66 -5.95
N CYS A 144 -3.96 -7.44 -6.33
CA CYS A 144 -3.06 -6.51 -7.01
C CYS A 144 -1.89 -6.06 -6.15
N ILE A 145 -2.10 -5.91 -4.84
CA ILE A 145 -1.04 -5.44 -3.93
C ILE A 145 -0.21 -6.62 -3.43
N PHE A 146 -0.84 -7.59 -2.76
CA PHE A 146 -0.10 -8.67 -2.09
C PHE A 146 0.17 -9.85 -3.02
N GLY A 147 -0.80 -10.22 -3.86
CA GLY A 147 -0.60 -11.25 -4.87
C GLY A 147 0.47 -10.88 -5.90
N ALA A 148 0.50 -9.62 -6.35
CA ALA A 148 1.54 -9.17 -7.29
C ALA A 148 2.94 -9.26 -6.68
N VAL A 149 3.12 -8.81 -5.43
CA VAL A 149 4.41 -8.93 -4.72
C VAL A 149 4.81 -10.39 -4.54
N ALA A 150 3.88 -11.25 -4.09
CA ALA A 150 4.13 -12.67 -3.88
C ALA A 150 4.46 -13.45 -5.17
N LEU A 151 3.97 -12.97 -6.33
CA LEU A 151 4.30 -13.56 -7.63
C LEU A 151 5.70 -13.13 -8.13
N GLY A 152 6.21 -12.01 -7.63
CA GLY A 152 7.48 -11.41 -8.05
C GLY A 152 8.67 -12.37 -8.06
N PRO A 153 8.96 -13.11 -6.98
CA PRO A 153 10.09 -14.03 -6.93
C PRO A 153 10.07 -15.10 -8.02
N LEU A 154 8.91 -15.64 -8.38
CA LEU A 154 8.78 -16.60 -9.46
C LEU A 154 9.05 -15.96 -10.82
N VAL A 155 8.44 -14.79 -11.09
CA VAL A 155 8.64 -14.06 -12.35
C VAL A 155 10.10 -13.63 -12.50
N GLY A 156 10.70 -13.09 -11.45
CA GLY A 156 12.13 -12.74 -11.43
C GLY A 156 13.04 -13.96 -11.58
N GLY A 157 12.68 -15.09 -10.94
CA GLY A 157 13.41 -16.35 -11.06
C GLY A 157 13.42 -16.89 -12.49
N ILE A 158 12.28 -16.81 -13.21
CA ILE A 158 12.18 -17.20 -14.63
C ILE A 158 13.11 -16.34 -15.48
N GLN A 159 13.13 -15.02 -15.26
CA GLN A 159 14.01 -14.10 -16.00
C GLN A 159 15.49 -14.35 -15.66
N ALA A 160 15.80 -14.59 -14.38
CA ALA A 160 17.16 -14.89 -13.94
C ALA A 160 17.69 -16.20 -14.55
N GLN A 161 16.86 -17.22 -14.68
CA GLN A 161 17.25 -18.47 -15.30
C GLN A 161 17.45 -18.34 -16.82
N ALA A 162 16.75 -17.38 -17.45
CA ALA A 162 16.92 -17.08 -18.87
C ALA A 162 18.09 -16.10 -19.15
N ASP A 163 18.85 -15.73 -18.12
CA ASP A 163 19.94 -14.74 -18.15
C ASP A 163 19.53 -13.42 -18.83
N GLY A 164 18.29 -13.03 -18.58
CA GLY A 164 17.71 -11.84 -19.21
C GLY A 164 16.82 -11.08 -18.24
N TRP A 165 16.89 -9.74 -18.26
CA TRP A 165 16.05 -8.88 -17.42
C TRP A 165 15.17 -7.93 -18.24
N ARG A 166 15.64 -7.49 -19.42
CA ARG A 166 14.95 -6.51 -20.27
C ARG A 166 13.56 -6.96 -20.73
N PRO A 167 13.30 -8.25 -21.07
CA PRO A 167 11.97 -8.69 -21.47
C PRO A 167 10.90 -8.41 -20.41
N LEU A 168 11.23 -8.59 -19.12
CA LEU A 168 10.29 -8.27 -18.03
C LEU A 168 9.93 -6.78 -18.02
N PHE A 169 10.91 -5.90 -18.18
CA PHE A 169 10.66 -4.45 -18.19
C PHE A 169 9.86 -4.01 -19.43
N TRP A 170 10.06 -4.65 -20.59
CA TRP A 170 9.22 -4.40 -21.78
C TRP A 170 7.78 -4.88 -21.59
N ILE A 171 7.55 -6.02 -20.93
CA ILE A 171 6.20 -6.49 -20.58
C ILE A 171 5.53 -5.45 -19.66
N ILE A 172 6.27 -4.95 -18.66
CA ILE A 172 5.79 -3.89 -17.75
C ILE A 172 5.44 -2.62 -18.54
N ALA A 173 6.27 -2.20 -19.49
CA ALA A 173 5.98 -1.05 -20.34
C ALA A 173 4.71 -1.25 -21.19
N GLY A 174 4.49 -2.46 -21.70
CA GLY A 174 3.26 -2.82 -22.43
C GLY A 174 2.02 -2.76 -21.54
N ILE A 175 2.09 -3.27 -20.31
CA ILE A 175 0.98 -3.20 -19.35
C ILE A 175 0.73 -1.74 -18.91
N ALA A 176 1.78 -0.94 -18.72
CA ALA A 176 1.64 0.49 -18.45
C ALA A 176 0.97 1.24 -19.62
N ALA A 177 1.28 0.90 -20.86
CA ALA A 177 0.60 1.44 -22.03
C ALA A 177 -0.89 1.04 -22.06
N ALA A 178 -1.23 -0.19 -21.68
CA ALA A 178 -2.63 -0.60 -21.50
C ALA A 178 -3.34 0.21 -20.40
N ALA A 179 -2.67 0.48 -19.27
CA ALA A 179 -3.20 1.35 -18.22
C ALA A 179 -3.47 2.77 -18.75
N LEU A 180 -2.59 3.33 -19.59
CA LEU A 180 -2.78 4.64 -20.22
C LEU A 180 -4.01 4.64 -21.15
N VAL A 181 -4.15 3.64 -22.02
CA VAL A 181 -5.32 3.50 -22.90
C VAL A 181 -6.61 3.38 -22.11
N LEU A 182 -6.62 2.55 -21.06
CA LEU A 182 -7.77 2.40 -20.17
C LEU A 182 -8.10 3.69 -19.41
N SER A 183 -7.09 4.46 -18.99
CA SER A 183 -7.29 5.76 -18.34
C SER A 183 -7.98 6.78 -19.26
N LEU A 184 -7.60 6.78 -20.56
CA LEU A 184 -8.22 7.63 -21.58
C LEU A 184 -9.68 7.25 -21.85
N MET A 185 -10.01 5.95 -21.76
CA MET A 185 -11.32 5.42 -22.16
C MET A 185 -12.34 5.36 -21.02
N THR A 186 -11.91 5.31 -19.76
CA THR A 186 -12.75 4.88 -18.64
C THR A 186 -13.21 6.03 -17.73
N PHE A 187 -12.41 7.09 -17.56
CA PHE A 187 -12.68 8.13 -16.57
C PHE A 187 -13.29 9.40 -17.17
N GLN A 188 -14.17 10.04 -16.38
CA GLN A 188 -14.74 11.35 -16.67
C GLN A 188 -13.81 12.48 -16.19
N ASP A 189 -13.97 13.64 -16.78
CA ASP A 189 -13.26 14.85 -16.40
C ASP A 189 -14.00 15.51 -15.19
N ALA A 190 -13.93 14.81 -14.03
CA ALA A 190 -14.48 15.37 -12.79
C ALA A 190 -13.65 16.58 -12.34
N PRO A 191 -14.31 17.65 -11.80
CA PRO A 191 -13.60 18.83 -11.34
C PRO A 191 -12.64 18.49 -10.19
N PRO A 192 -11.62 19.34 -9.96
CA PRO A 192 -10.70 19.17 -8.84
C PRO A 192 -11.45 19.16 -7.49
N ALA A 193 -10.90 18.43 -6.52
CA ALA A 193 -11.53 18.26 -5.21
C ALA A 193 -11.69 19.58 -4.43
N ASP A 194 -10.71 20.49 -4.51
CA ASP A 194 -10.76 21.82 -3.88
C ASP A 194 -9.92 22.83 -4.68
N PRO A 195 -10.53 23.49 -5.71
CA PRO A 195 -9.80 24.48 -6.52
C PRO A 195 -9.32 25.70 -5.73
N SER A 196 -9.92 25.96 -4.55
CA SER A 196 -9.58 27.09 -3.68
C SER A 196 -8.44 26.75 -2.69
N ALA A 197 -7.97 25.50 -2.67
CA ALA A 197 -6.90 25.10 -1.79
C ALA A 197 -5.60 25.87 -2.10
N THR A 198 -4.93 26.35 -1.07
CA THR A 198 -3.62 26.98 -1.23
C THR A 198 -2.58 25.94 -1.63
N ARG A 199 -1.80 26.25 -2.67
CA ARG A 199 -0.69 25.40 -3.11
C ARG A 199 0.43 25.46 -2.08
N ASN A 200 0.37 24.60 -1.07
CA ASN A 200 1.44 24.47 -0.09
C ASN A 200 2.33 23.27 -0.42
N PRO A 201 3.54 23.46 -0.97
CA PRO A 201 4.44 22.38 -1.33
C PRO A 201 5.20 21.80 -0.11
N LEU A 202 5.15 22.45 1.05
CA LEU A 202 5.94 22.05 2.22
C LEU A 202 5.68 20.60 2.67
N PRO A 203 4.43 20.07 2.72
CA PRO A 203 4.20 18.67 3.06
C PRO A 203 4.87 17.70 2.09
N VAL A 204 4.84 18.00 0.79
CA VAL A 204 5.51 17.17 -0.22
C VAL A 204 7.02 17.27 -0.08
N GLY A 205 7.56 18.46 0.17
CA GLY A 205 8.98 18.67 0.42
C GLY A 205 9.48 17.89 1.65
N LEU A 206 8.73 17.92 2.76
CA LEU A 206 9.04 17.15 3.97
C LEU A 206 8.97 15.64 3.70
N ALA A 207 7.95 15.17 2.97
CA ALA A 207 7.82 13.77 2.58
C ALA A 207 8.99 13.34 1.69
N ALA A 208 9.35 14.15 0.68
CA ALA A 208 10.44 13.88 -0.24
C ALA A 208 11.79 13.82 0.49
N ALA A 209 12.14 14.86 1.26
CA ALA A 209 13.37 14.87 2.01
C ALA A 209 13.44 13.73 3.04
N GLY A 210 12.33 13.47 3.76
CA GLY A 210 12.25 12.41 4.75
C GLY A 210 12.40 11.02 4.15
N CYS A 211 11.65 10.70 3.08
CA CYS A 211 11.71 9.40 2.44
C CYS A 211 13.05 9.18 1.71
N VAL A 212 13.54 10.16 0.97
CA VAL A 212 14.85 10.05 0.28
C VAL A 212 15.97 9.82 1.29
N ALA A 213 16.02 10.60 2.38
CA ALA A 213 17.04 10.41 3.41
C ALA A 213 16.92 9.03 4.07
N LEU A 214 15.70 8.62 4.46
CA LEU A 214 15.46 7.33 5.11
C LEU A 214 15.90 6.15 4.23
N PHE A 215 15.48 6.14 2.97
CA PHE A 215 15.80 5.04 2.04
C PHE A 215 17.25 5.07 1.56
N TYR A 216 17.86 6.26 1.47
CA TYR A 216 19.29 6.38 1.25
C TYR A 216 20.07 5.72 2.39
N GLY A 217 19.80 6.10 3.65
CA GLY A 217 20.46 5.50 4.81
C GLY A 217 20.21 3.98 4.91
N ALA A 218 19.00 3.52 4.56
CA ALA A 218 18.70 2.08 4.51
C ALA A 218 19.54 1.36 3.43
N SER A 219 19.78 1.99 2.27
CA SER A 219 20.59 1.42 1.20
C SER A 219 22.07 1.32 1.56
N GLU A 220 22.59 2.27 2.37
CA GLU A 220 23.97 2.27 2.84
C GLU A 220 24.30 1.12 3.81
N LEU A 221 23.29 0.52 4.44
CA LEU A 221 23.45 -0.66 5.29
C LEU A 221 24.03 -1.89 4.55
N LEU A 222 24.09 -1.86 3.22
CA LEU A 222 24.73 -2.91 2.45
C LEU A 222 26.25 -2.93 2.63
N THR A 223 26.88 -1.75 2.76
CA THR A 223 28.32 -1.55 2.77
C THR A 223 28.87 -0.94 4.07
N HIS A 224 28.00 -0.26 4.83
CA HIS A 224 28.37 0.44 6.05
C HIS A 224 27.70 -0.18 7.28
N SER A 225 28.26 0.09 8.47
CA SER A 225 27.64 -0.35 9.72
C SER A 225 26.45 0.56 10.10
N PHE A 226 25.59 0.05 10.99
CA PHE A 226 24.41 0.80 11.46
C PHE A 226 24.78 2.12 12.15
N LEU A 227 25.92 2.16 12.85
CA LEU A 227 26.37 3.34 13.61
C LEU A 227 27.20 4.32 12.78
N ASP A 228 27.55 3.99 11.55
CA ASP A 228 28.29 4.92 10.69
C ASP A 228 27.42 6.14 10.38
N ALA A 229 28.05 7.32 10.40
CA ALA A 229 27.36 8.58 10.17
C ALA A 229 26.61 8.62 8.83
N VAL A 230 27.18 7.99 7.78
CA VAL A 230 26.57 7.88 6.44
C VAL A 230 25.24 7.10 6.48
N THR A 231 25.07 6.19 7.43
CA THR A 231 23.88 5.38 7.62
C THR A 231 22.91 6.00 8.62
N ILE A 232 23.40 6.24 9.87
CA ILE A 232 22.50 6.62 10.98
C ILE A 232 21.95 8.03 10.83
N VAL A 233 22.72 8.98 10.28
CA VAL A 233 22.25 10.36 10.12
C VAL A 233 21.09 10.46 9.14
N PRO A 234 21.17 9.90 7.91
CA PRO A 234 20.03 9.95 6.99
C PRO A 234 18.87 9.06 7.45
N LEU A 235 19.09 7.91 8.08
CA LEU A 235 18.02 7.09 8.65
C LEU A 235 17.22 7.84 9.73
N ALA A 236 17.91 8.34 10.75
CA ALA A 236 17.29 9.07 11.85
C ALA A 236 16.71 10.41 11.38
N GLY A 237 17.45 11.15 10.55
CA GLY A 237 17.01 12.42 9.97
C GLY A 237 15.78 12.24 9.09
N GLY A 238 15.76 11.21 8.25
CA GLY A 238 14.61 10.87 7.41
C GLY A 238 13.37 10.53 8.22
N LEU A 239 13.52 9.69 9.25
CA LEU A 239 12.43 9.36 10.16
C LEU A 239 11.94 10.60 10.92
N ALA A 240 12.84 11.44 11.41
CA ALA A 240 12.50 12.69 12.08
C ALA A 240 11.70 13.63 11.16
N LEU A 241 12.09 13.77 9.89
CA LEU A 241 11.35 14.58 8.91
C LEU A 241 9.94 14.03 8.64
N ILE A 242 9.76 12.71 8.60
CA ILE A 242 8.43 12.09 8.47
C ILE A 242 7.59 12.39 9.72
N VAL A 243 8.18 12.30 10.92
CA VAL A 243 7.48 12.70 12.17
C VAL A 243 7.11 14.17 12.16
N VAL A 244 8.02 15.06 11.72
CA VAL A 244 7.76 16.50 11.55
C VAL A 244 6.61 16.73 10.57
N LEU A 245 6.58 16.01 9.44
CA LEU A 245 5.45 16.04 8.50
C LEU A 245 4.13 15.70 9.19
N LEU A 246 4.09 14.60 9.94
CA LEU A 246 2.87 14.17 10.64
C LEU A 246 2.42 15.21 11.68
N VAL A 247 3.34 15.73 12.51
CA VAL A 247 3.04 16.76 13.51
C VAL A 247 2.58 18.06 12.84
N TYR A 248 3.24 18.47 11.75
CA TYR A 248 2.86 19.65 10.98
C TYR A 248 1.42 19.51 10.44
N GLN A 249 1.10 18.37 9.82
CA GLN A 249 -0.24 18.09 9.28
C GLN A 249 -1.30 18.00 10.39
N TYR A 250 -0.95 17.43 11.55
CA TYR A 250 -1.85 17.38 12.70
C TYR A 250 -2.21 18.78 13.25
N ARG A 251 -1.24 19.71 13.25
CA ARG A 251 -1.44 21.10 13.76
C ARG A 251 -2.03 22.05 12.74
N ALA A 252 -1.93 21.75 11.45
CA ALA A 252 -2.39 22.63 10.39
C ALA A 252 -3.90 22.90 10.48
N LYS A 253 -4.32 24.16 10.23
CA LYS A 253 -5.74 24.54 10.16
C LYS A 253 -6.44 23.96 8.93
N ARG A 254 -5.74 23.89 7.78
CA ARG A 254 -6.19 23.24 6.54
C ARG A 254 -5.14 22.21 6.12
N PRO A 255 -5.18 20.99 6.71
CA PRO A 255 -4.18 19.99 6.43
C PRO A 255 -4.35 19.42 5.02
N LEU A 256 -3.23 19.14 4.34
CA LEU A 256 -3.21 18.37 3.09
C LEU A 256 -3.62 16.93 3.38
N LEU A 257 -3.06 16.35 4.44
CA LEU A 257 -3.31 14.98 4.91
C LEU A 257 -4.15 15.01 6.18
N CYS A 258 -5.24 14.25 6.21
CA CYS A 258 -6.17 14.25 7.34
C CYS A 258 -5.72 13.28 8.44
N ILE A 259 -4.87 13.76 9.37
CA ILE A 259 -4.34 12.93 10.49
C ILE A 259 -5.28 12.89 11.69
N ARG A 260 -5.95 14.01 12.03
CA ARG A 260 -6.81 14.09 13.23
C ARG A 260 -7.86 12.98 13.32
N PRO A 261 -8.61 12.65 12.24
CA PRO A 261 -9.59 11.57 12.27
C PRO A 261 -9.00 10.19 12.54
N LEU A 262 -7.69 10.01 12.26
CA LEU A 262 -7.00 8.75 12.53
C LEU A 262 -6.75 8.50 14.02
N GLY A 263 -6.91 9.52 14.89
CA GLY A 263 -6.68 9.42 16.34
C GLY A 263 -7.76 8.67 17.12
N SER A 264 -8.44 7.70 16.53
CA SER A 264 -9.44 6.85 17.16
C SER A 264 -9.06 5.36 17.08
N THR A 265 -9.72 4.50 17.81
CA THR A 265 -9.31 3.11 18.06
C THR A 265 -9.18 2.27 16.78
N LEU A 266 -10.17 2.30 15.88
CA LEU A 266 -10.17 1.46 14.67
C LEU A 266 -9.10 1.90 13.66
N PRO A 267 -8.96 3.19 13.29
CA PRO A 267 -7.90 3.62 12.40
C PRO A 267 -6.50 3.33 12.93
N VAL A 268 -6.23 3.65 14.20
CA VAL A 268 -4.90 3.40 14.79
C VAL A 268 -4.57 1.92 14.79
N SER A 269 -5.49 1.06 15.21
CA SER A 269 -5.25 -0.39 15.24
C SER A 269 -5.05 -0.94 13.82
N GLY A 270 -5.83 -0.49 12.84
CA GLY A 270 -5.69 -0.89 11.45
C GLY A 270 -4.34 -0.49 10.84
N ILE A 271 -3.88 0.75 11.09
CA ILE A 271 -2.58 1.24 10.63
C ILE A 271 -1.44 0.43 11.26
N VAL A 272 -1.47 0.22 12.58
CA VAL A 272 -0.41 -0.54 13.27
C VAL A 272 -0.34 -1.97 12.76
N VAL A 273 -1.47 -2.66 12.61
CA VAL A 273 -1.52 -4.01 12.01
C VAL A 273 -0.92 -3.99 10.61
N ALA A 274 -1.34 -3.07 9.76
CA ALA A 274 -0.86 -2.99 8.38
C ALA A 274 0.64 -2.73 8.31
N MET A 275 1.18 -1.84 9.15
CA MET A 275 2.61 -1.54 9.22
C MET A 275 3.41 -2.76 9.72
N CYS A 276 3.00 -3.36 10.84
CA CYS A 276 3.72 -4.49 11.43
C CYS A 276 3.66 -5.73 10.54
N ALA A 277 2.52 -6.03 9.93
CA ALA A 277 2.37 -7.13 9.01
C ALA A 277 3.22 -6.94 7.75
N ALA A 278 3.18 -5.76 7.12
CA ALA A 278 3.95 -5.48 5.92
C ALA A 278 5.47 -5.48 6.19
N ALA A 279 5.92 -4.92 7.31
CA ALA A 279 7.34 -4.90 7.69
C ALA A 279 7.90 -6.30 7.96
N SER A 280 7.15 -7.19 8.60
CA SER A 280 7.61 -8.52 8.99
C SER A 280 7.46 -9.57 7.89
N SER A 281 6.39 -9.52 7.06
CA SER A 281 6.10 -10.55 6.06
C SER A 281 7.12 -10.59 4.93
N ILE A 282 7.32 -9.46 4.25
CA ILE A 282 8.26 -9.35 3.10
C ILE A 282 9.67 -9.74 3.55
N SER A 283 10.10 -9.23 4.70
CA SER A 283 11.43 -9.49 5.23
C SER A 283 11.63 -10.95 5.62
N ALA A 284 10.65 -11.60 6.26
CA ALA A 284 10.78 -12.97 6.73
C ALA A 284 10.99 -13.97 5.59
N VAL A 285 10.17 -13.90 4.55
CA VAL A 285 10.28 -14.79 3.38
C VAL A 285 11.59 -14.55 2.62
N ALA A 286 11.95 -13.28 2.39
CA ALA A 286 13.18 -12.93 1.69
C ALA A 286 14.44 -13.39 2.44
N LEU A 287 14.50 -13.22 3.76
CA LEU A 287 15.63 -13.66 4.59
C LEU A 287 15.80 -15.17 4.59
N ALA A 288 14.71 -15.93 4.68
CA ALA A 288 14.75 -17.39 4.60
C ALA A 288 15.18 -17.87 3.20
N ALA A 289 14.68 -17.22 2.14
CA ALA A 289 15.02 -17.57 0.76
C ALA A 289 16.51 -17.36 0.43
N VAL A 290 17.13 -16.30 0.98
CA VAL A 290 18.57 -16.02 0.77
C VAL A 290 19.46 -17.20 1.22
N LEU A 291 19.09 -17.93 2.28
CA LEU A 291 19.85 -19.10 2.73
C LEU A 291 19.81 -20.28 1.75
N LEU A 292 18.87 -20.27 0.81
CA LEU A 292 18.65 -21.34 -0.16
C LEU A 292 19.20 -21.01 -1.55
N THR A 293 19.73 -19.81 -1.78
CA THR A 293 20.19 -19.36 -3.11
C THR A 293 21.29 -20.22 -3.72
N ASN A 294 22.14 -20.83 -2.88
CA ASN A 294 23.21 -21.73 -3.33
C ASN A 294 22.74 -23.19 -3.51
N GLN A 295 21.52 -23.53 -3.11
CA GLN A 295 21.01 -24.91 -3.13
C GLN A 295 20.03 -25.14 -4.28
N PHE A 296 19.34 -24.09 -4.73
CA PHE A 296 18.29 -24.18 -5.73
C PHE A 296 18.48 -23.16 -6.85
N THR A 297 17.96 -23.50 -8.03
CA THR A 297 17.89 -22.54 -9.16
C THR A 297 16.93 -21.40 -8.83
N PRO A 298 17.09 -20.21 -9.46
CA PRO A 298 16.20 -19.07 -9.23
C PRO A 298 14.70 -19.39 -9.45
N VAL A 299 14.37 -20.19 -10.46
CA VAL A 299 12.97 -20.62 -10.70
C VAL A 299 12.48 -21.53 -9.57
N HIS A 300 13.30 -22.47 -9.12
CA HIS A 300 12.92 -23.37 -8.03
C HIS A 300 12.66 -22.59 -6.73
N LEU A 301 13.51 -21.60 -6.42
CA LEU A 301 13.28 -20.70 -5.28
C LEU A 301 11.96 -19.93 -5.42
N GLY A 302 11.67 -19.42 -6.60
CA GLY A 302 10.40 -18.77 -6.88
C GLY A 302 9.20 -19.69 -6.70
N LEU A 303 9.33 -20.98 -7.11
CA LEU A 303 8.29 -21.99 -6.89
C LEU A 303 8.09 -22.34 -5.41
N LEU A 304 9.16 -22.36 -4.60
CA LEU A 304 9.06 -22.56 -3.15
C LEU A 304 8.34 -21.40 -2.44
N GLN A 305 8.36 -20.21 -3.02
CA GLN A 305 7.65 -19.03 -2.51
C GLN A 305 6.23 -18.89 -3.12
N PHE A 306 5.91 -19.62 -4.20
CA PHE A 306 4.62 -19.54 -4.89
C PHE A 306 3.39 -19.81 -4.01
N PRO A 307 3.44 -20.66 -2.93
CA PRO A 307 2.34 -20.80 -1.98
C PRO A 307 1.90 -19.48 -1.34
N GLU A 308 2.79 -18.47 -1.23
CA GLU A 308 2.44 -17.12 -0.77
C GLU A 308 1.42 -16.45 -1.71
N PHE A 309 1.59 -16.59 -3.02
CA PHE A 309 0.65 -16.10 -4.02
C PHE A 309 -0.71 -16.81 -3.95
N ILE A 310 -0.72 -18.15 -3.84
CA ILE A 310 -1.96 -18.92 -3.67
C ILE A 310 -2.69 -18.48 -2.41
N ALA A 311 -1.96 -18.27 -1.32
CA ALA A 311 -2.51 -17.78 -0.06
C ALA A 311 -3.12 -16.37 -0.19
N ALA A 312 -2.47 -15.47 -0.95
CA ALA A 312 -3.02 -14.15 -1.25
C ALA A 312 -4.35 -14.23 -2.06
N LEU A 313 -4.48 -15.18 -2.98
CA LEU A 313 -5.74 -15.45 -3.68
C LEU A 313 -6.83 -15.96 -2.73
N ILE A 314 -6.50 -16.91 -1.85
CA ILE A 314 -7.42 -17.45 -0.85
C ILE A 314 -7.91 -16.32 0.06
N THR A 315 -7.01 -15.50 0.59
CA THR A 315 -7.38 -14.38 1.46
C THR A 315 -8.18 -13.31 0.73
N ALA A 316 -7.95 -13.06 -0.55
CA ALA A 316 -8.78 -12.18 -1.35
C ALA A 316 -10.23 -12.69 -1.43
N VAL A 317 -10.42 -13.99 -1.69
CA VAL A 317 -11.76 -14.61 -1.68
C VAL A 317 -12.40 -14.52 -0.30
N LEU A 318 -11.67 -14.88 0.76
CA LEU A 318 -12.15 -14.75 2.14
C LEU A 318 -12.54 -13.31 2.48
N LEU A 319 -11.73 -12.33 2.10
CA LEU A 319 -12.04 -10.92 2.26
C LEU A 319 -13.37 -10.55 1.57
N GLY A 320 -13.55 -10.98 0.31
CA GLY A 320 -14.79 -10.74 -0.42
C GLY A 320 -16.03 -11.38 0.24
N LEU A 321 -15.89 -12.56 0.86
CA LEU A 321 -16.95 -13.26 1.57
C LEU A 321 -17.32 -12.57 2.88
N VAL A 322 -16.32 -12.15 3.67
CA VAL A 322 -16.55 -11.55 5.00
C VAL A 322 -16.75 -10.05 4.98
N PHE A 323 -16.55 -9.38 3.84
CA PHE A 323 -16.48 -7.92 3.70
C PHE A 323 -17.67 -7.16 4.29
N ARG A 324 -18.87 -7.73 4.21
CA ARG A 324 -20.13 -7.14 4.73
C ARG A 324 -20.54 -7.70 6.10
N THR A 325 -19.65 -8.41 6.76
CA THR A 325 -19.93 -9.12 8.02
C THR A 325 -18.98 -8.71 9.13
N ARG A 326 -19.30 -9.14 10.36
CA ARG A 326 -18.37 -9.04 11.51
C ARG A 326 -17.06 -9.82 11.27
N GLY A 327 -17.07 -10.77 10.34
CA GLY A 327 -15.95 -11.63 9.99
C GLY A 327 -14.70 -10.86 9.54
N LEU A 328 -14.85 -9.62 9.06
CA LEU A 328 -13.73 -8.78 8.64
C LEU A 328 -12.71 -8.54 9.76
N HIS A 329 -13.15 -8.28 10.98
CA HIS A 329 -12.28 -8.08 12.15
C HIS A 329 -11.57 -9.38 12.58
N TYR A 330 -12.27 -10.53 12.47
CA TYR A 330 -11.67 -11.84 12.78
C TYR A 330 -10.67 -12.27 11.69
N LEU A 331 -10.89 -11.86 10.43
CA LEU A 331 -9.94 -12.11 9.35
C LEU A 331 -8.61 -11.40 9.63
N VAL A 332 -8.64 -10.16 10.14
CA VAL A 332 -7.42 -9.42 10.55
C VAL A 332 -6.65 -10.18 11.62
N LEU A 333 -7.34 -10.62 12.66
CA LEU A 333 -6.69 -11.36 13.75
C LEU A 333 -6.14 -12.72 13.27
N GLY A 334 -6.94 -13.47 12.51
CA GLY A 334 -6.52 -14.73 11.91
C GLY A 334 -5.32 -14.57 10.97
N GLY A 335 -5.29 -13.48 10.19
CA GLY A 335 -4.16 -13.11 9.35
C GLY A 335 -2.89 -12.88 10.18
N MET A 336 -2.96 -12.08 11.24
CA MET A 336 -1.80 -11.82 12.11
C MET A 336 -1.29 -13.09 12.78
N LEU A 337 -2.18 -13.96 13.24
CA LEU A 337 -1.80 -15.26 13.83
C LEU A 337 -1.15 -16.18 12.80
N SER A 338 -1.66 -16.20 11.56
CA SER A 338 -1.06 -16.96 10.45
C SER A 338 0.33 -16.43 10.10
N LEU A 339 0.52 -15.09 10.10
CA LEU A 339 1.83 -14.47 9.87
C LEU A 339 2.84 -14.89 10.94
N ILE A 340 2.45 -14.82 12.21
CA ILE A 340 3.29 -15.26 13.34
C ILE A 340 3.64 -16.75 13.19
N ALA A 341 2.67 -17.60 12.87
CA ALA A 341 2.90 -19.03 12.64
C ALA A 341 3.84 -19.29 11.46
N GLY A 342 3.68 -18.53 10.35
CA GLY A 342 4.56 -18.64 9.18
C GLY A 342 6.00 -18.28 9.51
N ILE A 343 6.25 -17.21 10.28
CA ILE A 343 7.58 -16.83 10.74
C ILE A 343 8.17 -17.92 11.64
N LEU A 344 7.39 -18.50 12.55
CA LEU A 344 7.84 -19.62 13.40
C LEU A 344 8.20 -20.86 12.59
N VAL A 345 7.45 -21.17 11.53
CA VAL A 345 7.77 -22.28 10.62
C VAL A 345 9.08 -22.02 9.87
N LEU A 346 9.27 -20.80 9.33
CA LEU A 346 10.50 -20.46 8.60
C LEU A 346 11.76 -20.52 9.49
N GLN A 347 11.65 -20.19 10.76
CA GLN A 347 12.79 -20.19 11.69
C GLN A 347 13.01 -21.53 12.41
N SER A 348 12.09 -22.49 12.31
CA SER A 348 12.16 -23.76 13.04
C SER A 348 13.40 -24.58 12.67
N GLN A 349 13.89 -24.42 11.44
CA GLN A 349 15.13 -25.01 10.92
C GLN A 349 15.76 -24.05 9.91
N LEU A 350 17.03 -23.72 10.06
CA LEU A 350 17.76 -22.83 9.16
C LEU A 350 19.07 -23.49 8.68
N PRO A 351 19.31 -23.55 7.37
CA PRO A 351 18.41 -23.24 6.26
C PRO A 351 17.12 -24.07 6.28
N PRO A 352 15.96 -23.50 5.88
CA PRO A 352 14.70 -24.25 5.88
C PRO A 352 14.72 -25.34 4.81
N THR A 353 14.05 -26.47 5.06
CA THR A 353 13.78 -27.45 4.01
C THR A 353 12.80 -26.88 2.99
N SER A 354 12.74 -27.50 1.78
CA SER A 354 11.78 -27.10 0.75
C SER A 354 10.32 -27.07 1.26
N LEU A 355 9.95 -28.03 2.09
CA LEU A 355 8.62 -28.10 2.70
C LEU A 355 8.39 -26.95 3.69
N LEU A 356 9.35 -26.67 4.58
CA LEU A 356 9.24 -25.57 5.54
C LEU A 356 9.21 -24.22 4.85
N MET A 357 9.99 -24.04 3.77
CA MET A 357 9.95 -22.82 2.96
C MET A 357 8.58 -22.62 2.32
N ALA A 358 8.02 -23.65 1.69
CA ALA A 358 6.73 -23.60 1.03
C ALA A 358 5.58 -23.38 2.04
N LEU A 359 5.56 -24.11 3.16
CA LEU A 359 4.55 -23.95 4.23
C LEU A 359 4.66 -22.58 4.90
N GLY A 360 5.87 -22.14 5.24
CA GLY A 360 6.12 -20.85 5.85
C GLY A 360 5.70 -19.70 4.95
N SER A 361 6.07 -19.73 3.66
CA SER A 361 5.65 -18.74 2.66
C SER A 361 4.13 -18.70 2.51
N GLY A 362 3.47 -19.87 2.45
CA GLY A 362 2.02 -19.94 2.39
C GLY A 362 1.34 -19.33 3.61
N LEU A 363 1.81 -19.63 4.83
CA LEU A 363 1.28 -19.04 6.06
C LEU A 363 1.53 -17.52 6.15
N VAL A 364 2.70 -17.05 5.69
CA VAL A 364 3.00 -15.61 5.59
C VAL A 364 2.06 -14.94 4.60
N GLY A 365 1.79 -15.56 3.44
CA GLY A 365 0.85 -15.05 2.45
C GLY A 365 -0.60 -14.98 2.97
N LEU A 366 -1.08 -16.03 3.69
CA LEU A 366 -2.34 -15.98 4.43
C LEU A 366 -2.34 -14.85 5.45
N GLY A 367 -1.20 -14.64 6.10
CA GLY A 367 -0.98 -13.61 7.09
C GLY A 367 -1.13 -12.21 6.53
N VAL A 368 -0.34 -11.86 5.52
CA VAL A 368 -0.34 -10.51 4.96
C VAL A 368 -1.63 -10.18 4.22
N GLY A 369 -2.14 -11.10 3.39
CA GLY A 369 -3.39 -10.91 2.67
C GLY A 369 -4.61 -10.86 3.58
N GLY A 370 -4.60 -11.64 4.68
CA GLY A 370 -5.69 -11.66 5.67
C GLY A 370 -5.64 -10.52 6.69
N SER A 371 -4.51 -9.84 6.85
CA SER A 371 -4.36 -8.77 7.85
C SER A 371 -4.33 -7.37 7.23
N VAL A 372 -3.46 -7.11 6.25
CA VAL A 372 -3.17 -5.73 5.80
C VAL A 372 -4.37 -5.09 5.11
N ALA A 373 -4.87 -5.69 4.00
CA ALA A 373 -6.01 -5.09 3.29
C ALA A 373 -7.27 -4.99 4.16
N PRO A 374 -7.70 -6.03 4.91
CA PRO A 374 -8.83 -5.90 5.81
C PRO A 374 -8.65 -4.82 6.88
N ALA A 375 -7.46 -4.68 7.46
CA ALA A 375 -7.17 -3.64 8.44
C ALA A 375 -7.25 -2.22 7.85
N LEU A 376 -6.78 -2.04 6.61
CA LEU A 376 -6.89 -0.77 5.88
C LEU A 376 -8.34 -0.42 5.56
N PHE A 377 -9.17 -1.40 5.19
CA PHE A 377 -10.60 -1.19 4.99
C PHE A 377 -11.32 -0.83 6.30
N ILE A 378 -10.99 -1.49 7.41
CA ILE A 378 -11.53 -1.12 8.73
C ILE A 378 -11.14 0.32 9.07
N ALA A 379 -9.88 0.69 8.90
CA ALA A 379 -9.41 2.05 9.14
C ALA A 379 -10.11 3.09 8.25
N GLY A 380 -10.20 2.83 6.94
CA GLY A 380 -10.80 3.75 5.97
C GLY A 380 -12.32 3.92 6.15
N PHE A 381 -13.04 2.84 6.41
CA PHE A 381 -14.50 2.89 6.56
C PHE A 381 -14.97 3.32 7.95
N SER A 382 -14.08 3.37 8.94
CA SER A 382 -14.35 4.03 10.22
C SER A 382 -14.28 5.57 10.12
N LEU A 383 -14.02 6.10 8.91
CA LEU A 383 -13.98 7.51 8.59
C LEU A 383 -15.00 7.84 7.50
N ARG A 384 -15.36 9.11 7.33
CA ARG A 384 -16.25 9.56 6.26
C ARG A 384 -15.59 9.40 4.90
N ASN A 385 -16.38 9.10 3.86
CA ASN A 385 -15.88 8.82 2.51
C ASN A 385 -15.17 10.02 1.84
N ASN A 386 -15.53 11.26 2.17
CA ASN A 386 -14.91 12.48 1.63
C ASN A 386 -13.44 12.64 2.06
N ALA A 387 -13.03 12.07 3.20
CA ALA A 387 -11.66 12.11 3.69
C ALA A 387 -10.82 10.93 3.16
N LEU A 388 -11.43 9.95 2.48
CA LEU A 388 -10.81 8.65 2.15
C LEU A 388 -9.47 8.79 1.42
N GLN A 389 -9.39 9.62 0.38
CA GLN A 389 -8.16 9.80 -0.39
C GLN A 389 -7.01 10.35 0.46
N ARG A 390 -7.28 11.37 1.27
CA ARG A 390 -6.29 12.03 2.14
C ARG A 390 -5.80 11.11 3.24
N VAL A 391 -6.70 10.30 3.79
CA VAL A 391 -6.39 9.31 4.82
C VAL A 391 -5.63 8.13 4.23
N PHE A 392 -6.08 7.64 3.07
CA PHE A 392 -5.43 6.52 2.38
C PHE A 392 -3.98 6.85 2.01
N ALA A 393 -3.70 8.08 1.60
CA ALA A 393 -2.34 8.53 1.32
C ALA A 393 -1.41 8.46 2.54
N ILE A 394 -1.89 8.83 3.74
CA ILE A 394 -1.09 8.71 4.98
C ILE A 394 -0.83 7.24 5.31
N ILE A 395 -1.88 6.42 5.23
CA ILE A 395 -1.78 5.00 5.55
C ILE A 395 -0.77 4.32 4.62
N GLU A 396 -0.84 4.62 3.32
CA GLU A 396 0.08 4.07 2.33
C GLU A 396 1.51 4.61 2.50
N LEU A 397 1.67 5.89 2.87
CA LEU A 397 2.98 6.44 3.22
C LEU A 397 3.61 5.65 4.38
N LEU A 398 2.89 5.51 5.49
CA LEU A 398 3.39 4.83 6.69
C LEU A 398 3.63 3.33 6.44
N ARG A 399 2.70 2.66 5.74
CA ARG A 399 2.85 1.26 5.36
C ARG A 399 4.05 1.05 4.43
N GLY A 400 4.20 1.90 3.41
CA GLY A 400 5.32 1.83 2.47
C GLY A 400 6.66 2.04 3.15
N VAL A 401 6.76 3.03 4.04
CA VAL A 401 7.96 3.25 4.85
C VAL A 401 8.27 2.02 5.72
N ALA A 402 7.28 1.48 6.42
CA ALA A 402 7.48 0.29 7.26
C ALA A 402 7.87 -0.95 6.44
N ALA A 403 7.20 -1.20 5.30
CA ALA A 403 7.45 -2.37 4.47
C ALA A 403 8.85 -2.36 3.84
N PHE A 404 9.29 -1.22 3.33
CA PHE A 404 10.49 -1.15 2.49
C PHE A 404 11.76 -0.69 3.25
N ALA A 405 11.64 0.05 4.36
CA ALA A 405 12.80 0.45 5.15
C ALA A 405 13.28 -0.62 6.14
N VAL A 406 12.37 -1.46 6.65
CA VAL A 406 12.70 -2.51 7.63
C VAL A 406 13.51 -3.64 6.98
N GLY A 407 13.23 -3.99 5.72
CA GLY A 407 13.93 -5.06 5.00
C GLY A 407 15.45 -4.92 4.97
N PRO A 408 16.02 -3.80 4.50
CA PRO A 408 17.47 -3.57 4.52
C PRO A 408 18.08 -3.62 5.93
N VAL A 409 17.36 -3.09 6.94
CA VAL A 409 17.81 -3.16 8.35
C VAL A 409 17.92 -4.60 8.82
N LEU A 410 16.91 -5.42 8.56
CA LEU A 410 16.91 -6.83 8.94
C LEU A 410 17.94 -7.65 8.14
N ALA A 411 18.13 -7.34 6.87
CA ALA A 411 19.18 -7.94 6.05
C ALA A 411 20.58 -7.60 6.57
N HIS A 412 20.78 -6.37 7.08
CA HIS A 412 22.03 -5.98 7.75
C HIS A 412 22.24 -6.80 9.04
N VAL A 413 21.22 -6.92 9.89
CA VAL A 413 21.26 -7.76 11.11
C VAL A 413 21.61 -9.21 10.75
N ALA A 414 20.97 -9.79 9.73
CA ALA A 414 21.22 -11.15 9.29
C ALA A 414 22.67 -11.38 8.82
N ARG A 415 23.35 -10.35 8.32
CA ARG A 415 24.77 -10.45 7.87
C ARG A 415 25.77 -10.19 8.97
N THR A 416 25.45 -9.36 9.95
CA THR A 416 26.43 -8.86 10.93
C THR A 416 26.33 -9.54 12.30
N VAL A 417 25.20 -10.13 12.63
CA VAL A 417 24.94 -10.73 13.95
C VAL A 417 25.07 -12.26 13.86
N GLY A 418 25.60 -12.90 14.89
CA GLY A 418 25.56 -14.35 15.08
C GLY A 418 26.70 -15.16 14.45
N GLY A 419 27.67 -14.55 13.77
CA GLY A 419 28.88 -15.24 13.26
C GLY A 419 28.66 -16.20 12.09
N SER A 420 27.39 -16.48 11.70
CA SER A 420 27.05 -17.25 10.51
C SER A 420 25.75 -16.71 9.87
N PRO A 421 25.57 -16.89 8.54
CA PRO A 421 24.34 -16.42 7.86
C PRO A 421 23.06 -17.02 8.46
N ALA A 422 23.09 -18.28 8.88
CA ALA A 422 21.94 -18.94 9.50
C ALA A 422 21.63 -18.34 10.88
N ALA A 423 22.63 -18.10 11.74
CA ALA A 423 22.44 -17.52 13.06
C ALA A 423 21.96 -16.06 12.96
N GLY A 424 22.50 -15.27 12.02
CA GLY A 424 22.05 -13.91 11.79
C GLY A 424 20.61 -13.86 11.26
N THR A 425 20.26 -14.73 10.31
CA THR A 425 18.89 -14.87 9.81
C THR A 425 17.92 -15.27 10.92
N HIS A 426 18.32 -16.21 11.81
CA HIS A 426 17.53 -16.59 12.97
C HIS A 426 17.21 -15.36 13.87
N THR A 427 18.22 -14.53 14.15
CA THR A 427 18.03 -13.30 14.93
C THR A 427 17.07 -12.32 14.20
N ALA A 428 17.22 -12.12 12.90
CA ALA A 428 16.36 -11.25 12.11
C ALA A 428 14.92 -11.77 12.06
N LEU A 429 14.70 -13.09 11.96
CA LEU A 429 13.36 -13.70 12.02
C LEU A 429 12.70 -13.54 13.40
N TRP A 430 13.48 -13.60 14.51
CA TRP A 430 12.96 -13.26 15.84
C TRP A 430 12.52 -11.79 15.94
N ILE A 431 13.21 -10.88 15.28
CA ILE A 431 12.76 -9.47 15.20
C ILE A 431 11.45 -9.38 14.41
N CYS A 432 11.33 -10.09 13.26
CA CYS A 432 10.06 -10.17 12.52
C CYS A 432 8.92 -10.71 13.38
N PHE A 433 9.17 -11.80 14.14
CA PHE A 433 8.23 -12.37 15.08
C PHE A 433 7.82 -11.34 16.16
N GLY A 434 8.80 -10.62 16.71
CA GLY A 434 8.57 -9.56 17.70
C GLY A 434 7.69 -8.43 17.15
N ILE A 435 7.96 -7.96 15.93
CA ILE A 435 7.17 -6.92 15.25
C ILE A 435 5.72 -7.39 15.03
N ALA A 436 5.53 -8.60 14.48
CA ALA A 436 4.20 -9.16 14.22
C ALA A 436 3.42 -9.37 15.53
N SER A 437 4.06 -9.93 16.55
CA SER A 437 3.45 -10.17 17.86
C SER A 437 3.10 -8.88 18.57
N ALA A 438 4.00 -7.89 18.58
CA ALA A 438 3.76 -6.58 19.18
C ALA A 438 2.60 -5.85 18.49
N GLY A 439 2.54 -5.87 17.14
CA GLY A 439 1.44 -5.31 16.37
C GLY A 439 0.10 -5.96 16.71
N THR A 440 0.08 -7.29 16.84
CA THR A 440 -1.11 -8.05 17.22
C THR A 440 -1.58 -7.70 18.62
N LEU A 441 -0.67 -7.75 19.59
CA LEU A 441 -0.98 -7.44 21.01
C LEU A 441 -1.45 -5.99 21.16
N PHE A 442 -0.81 -5.05 20.49
CA PHE A 442 -1.20 -3.65 20.51
C PHE A 442 -2.61 -3.45 19.93
N ALA A 443 -2.92 -4.04 18.79
CA ALA A 443 -4.24 -3.95 18.18
C ALA A 443 -5.33 -4.58 19.08
N VAL A 444 -5.10 -5.77 19.62
CA VAL A 444 -6.03 -6.44 20.54
C VAL A 444 -6.23 -5.60 21.81
N SER A 445 -5.16 -5.03 22.35
CA SER A 445 -5.23 -4.15 23.53
C SER A 445 -6.06 -2.89 23.24
N LEU A 446 -5.88 -2.26 22.06
CA LEU A 446 -6.69 -1.12 21.66
C LEU A 446 -8.18 -1.46 21.53
N TYR A 447 -8.51 -2.63 20.96
CA TYR A 447 -9.91 -3.10 20.90
C TYR A 447 -10.48 -3.32 22.29
N ALA A 448 -9.72 -3.97 23.17
CA ALA A 448 -10.15 -4.23 24.54
C ALA A 448 -10.34 -2.94 25.36
N LEU A 449 -9.36 -2.03 25.33
CA LEU A 449 -9.36 -0.77 26.08
C LEU A 449 -10.27 0.30 25.45
N GLY A 450 -10.47 0.27 24.14
CA GLY A 450 -11.44 1.09 23.43
C GLY A 450 -12.88 0.62 23.60
N GLY A 451 -13.10 -0.62 24.07
CA GLY A 451 -14.44 -1.19 24.19
C GLY A 451 -15.12 -1.47 22.86
N VAL A 452 -14.34 -1.70 21.80
CA VAL A 452 -14.86 -1.95 20.46
C VAL A 452 -15.58 -3.29 20.44
N ARG A 453 -16.85 -3.26 20.04
CA ARG A 453 -17.58 -4.47 19.64
C ARG A 453 -17.66 -4.47 18.11
N PRO A 454 -17.13 -5.49 17.40
CA PRO A 454 -17.14 -5.51 15.95
C PRO A 454 -18.56 -5.74 15.40
N PRO A 455 -19.30 -4.70 15.00
CA PRO A 455 -20.60 -4.85 14.32
C PRO A 455 -20.42 -5.14 12.84
N ALA A 456 -21.49 -5.49 12.15
CA ALA A 456 -21.49 -5.46 10.70
C ALA A 456 -21.38 -3.99 10.20
N PRO A 457 -20.69 -3.73 9.06
CA PRO A 457 -20.51 -2.38 8.55
C PRO A 457 -21.81 -1.80 8.00
N ALA A 458 -22.11 -0.54 8.31
CA ALA A 458 -23.19 0.24 7.72
C ALA A 458 -22.70 0.90 6.41
N LEU A 459 -22.49 0.07 5.36
CA LEU A 459 -21.88 0.54 4.10
C LEU A 459 -22.77 1.50 3.31
N GLU A 460 -24.08 1.43 3.46
CA GLU A 460 -25.05 2.29 2.75
C GLU A 460 -24.94 3.74 3.24
N THR A 461 -24.97 3.95 4.55
CA THR A 461 -24.77 5.26 5.17
C THR A 461 -23.36 5.81 4.96
N TRP A 462 -22.38 4.93 4.84
CA TRP A 462 -21.01 5.35 4.50
C TRP A 462 -20.92 5.82 3.05
N GLN A 463 -21.55 5.14 2.11
CA GLN A 463 -21.50 5.50 0.69
C GLN A 463 -22.26 6.82 0.42
N SER A 464 -23.39 7.06 1.11
CA SER A 464 -24.10 8.35 1.04
C SER A 464 -23.28 9.52 1.63
N GLY A 465 -22.21 9.24 2.38
CA GLY A 465 -21.38 10.26 3.04
C GLY A 465 -21.95 10.78 4.37
N GLU A 466 -23.10 10.24 4.80
CA GLU A 466 -23.78 10.68 6.02
C GLU A 466 -23.00 10.31 7.28
N ALA A 467 -22.48 9.07 7.36
CA ALA A 467 -21.79 8.56 8.54
C ALA A 467 -20.67 7.57 8.19
N PRO A 468 -19.70 7.31 9.11
CA PRO A 468 -18.76 6.20 9.01
C PRO A 468 -19.49 4.84 9.00
N ALA A 469 -18.92 3.84 8.32
CA ALA A 469 -19.47 2.47 8.34
C ALA A 469 -19.36 1.79 9.70
N TRP A 470 -18.36 2.20 10.50
CA TRP A 470 -18.19 1.80 11.89
C TRP A 470 -17.95 3.00 12.78
N TYR A 471 -18.60 3.01 13.92
CA TYR A 471 -18.24 3.93 14.99
C TYR A 471 -16.90 3.51 15.59
N SER A 472 -15.94 4.42 15.59
CA SER A 472 -14.63 4.21 16.21
C SER A 472 -14.58 5.00 17.53
N PRO A 473 -14.55 4.33 18.68
CA PRO A 473 -14.45 5.02 19.97
C PRO A 473 -13.09 5.74 20.10
N PRO A 474 -13.00 6.77 20.97
CA PRO A 474 -11.73 7.39 21.31
C PRO A 474 -10.72 6.36 21.85
N LEU A 475 -9.43 6.65 21.66
CA LEU A 475 -8.37 5.83 22.23
C LEU A 475 -8.54 5.71 23.74
N LEU A 476 -8.47 4.49 24.25
CA LEU A 476 -8.56 4.17 25.69
C LEU A 476 -9.88 4.65 26.32
N ALA A 477 -11.00 4.59 25.60
CA ALA A 477 -12.31 5.10 26.06
C ALA A 477 -12.76 4.48 27.38
N ARG A 478 -12.40 3.22 27.68
CA ARG A 478 -12.71 2.56 28.96
C ARG A 478 -11.95 3.11 30.17
N ILE A 479 -10.80 3.74 29.93
CA ILE A 479 -9.95 4.31 31.00
C ILE A 479 -10.26 5.79 31.19
N ARG A 480 -10.73 6.47 30.13
CA ARG A 480 -11.15 7.87 30.18
C ARG A 480 -12.60 7.91 30.67
N ASP A 481 -12.84 8.60 31.79
CA ASP A 481 -14.20 8.84 32.30
C ASP A 481 -15.11 9.38 31.18
N SER A 482 -16.30 8.78 31.07
CA SER A 482 -17.28 9.03 29.99
C SER A 482 -17.77 10.50 29.91
N SER A 483 -17.54 11.31 30.92
CA SER A 483 -17.94 12.73 30.96
C SER A 483 -17.14 13.65 30.02
N ARG A 484 -16.01 13.23 29.46
CA ARG A 484 -15.23 13.97 28.45
C ARG A 484 -15.42 13.51 27.01
N ALA A 485 -16.21 12.48 26.77
CA ALA A 485 -16.41 11.91 25.45
C ALA A 485 -17.31 12.75 24.50
N THR A 486 -18.02 13.74 25.05
CA THR A 486 -19.02 14.53 24.30
C THR A 486 -18.42 15.67 23.44
N VAL A 487 -17.10 15.92 23.53
CA VAL A 487 -16.46 17.08 22.89
C VAL A 487 -15.92 16.79 21.47
N LEU A 488 -15.98 15.55 20.98
CA LEU A 488 -15.45 15.19 19.67
C LEU A 488 -16.48 15.17 18.51
N THR A 489 -17.64 15.78 18.70
CA THR A 489 -18.66 15.94 17.64
C THR A 489 -18.53 17.26 16.85
N GLU A 490 -17.49 18.06 17.05
CA GLU A 490 -17.22 19.18 16.14
C GLU A 490 -16.84 18.63 14.75
N PRO A 491 -17.40 19.21 13.67
CA PRO A 491 -17.02 18.83 12.31
C PRO A 491 -15.53 19.08 12.13
N LEU A 492 -14.77 17.99 11.96
CA LEU A 492 -13.33 18.03 11.77
C LEU A 492 -13.02 18.84 10.52
N ALA A 493 -12.01 19.70 10.57
CA ALA A 493 -11.59 20.61 9.50
C ALA A 493 -11.30 19.96 8.13
N CYS A 494 -11.45 18.65 8.03
CA CYS A 494 -11.38 17.87 6.79
C CYS A 494 -12.70 17.84 5.99
N ASP A 495 -13.81 18.29 6.57
CA ASP A 495 -15.13 18.31 5.91
C ASP A 495 -15.31 19.49 4.93
N ALA A 496 -14.42 20.47 4.96
CA ALA A 496 -14.47 21.63 4.06
C ALA A 496 -13.74 21.30 2.74
N GLY A 497 -14.46 20.72 1.78
CA GLY A 497 -13.97 20.61 0.39
C GLY A 497 -14.37 19.34 -0.32
N GLY A 498 -15.35 19.45 -1.22
CA GLY A 498 -15.56 18.56 -2.34
C GLY A 498 -16.59 17.45 -2.17
N HIS A 499 -17.82 17.73 -2.58
CA HIS A 499 -18.72 16.69 -3.02
C HIS A 499 -18.08 15.95 -4.20
N TYR A 500 -17.69 14.69 -4.04
CA TYR A 500 -17.55 13.79 -5.16
C TYR A 500 -18.94 13.60 -5.77
N GLY A 501 -19.17 14.24 -6.91
CA GLY A 501 -20.39 14.06 -7.70
C GLY A 501 -20.43 12.65 -8.23
N GLY A 502 -21.05 11.74 -7.49
CA GLY A 502 -21.57 10.51 -8.06
C GLY A 502 -22.64 10.86 -9.10
N PRO A 503 -22.84 10.05 -10.16
CA PRO A 503 -23.87 10.31 -11.14
C PRO A 503 -25.21 10.37 -10.39
N ARG A 504 -25.88 11.54 -10.43
CA ARG A 504 -27.29 11.66 -10.04
C ARG A 504 -28.07 10.69 -10.96
N ASN A 505 -28.55 9.62 -10.41
CA ASN A 505 -29.54 8.78 -11.08
C ASN A 505 -30.73 9.66 -11.45
N GLY A 506 -31.11 9.49 -12.70
CA GLY A 506 -31.99 10.29 -13.49
C GLY A 506 -33.27 10.79 -12.82
N ASP A 507 -33.67 11.91 -13.35
CA ASP A 507 -34.98 12.49 -13.29
C ASP A 507 -36.08 11.42 -13.23
N SER A 508 -36.60 11.17 -12.04
CA SER A 508 -37.94 10.65 -11.88
C SER A 508 -38.89 11.82 -12.09
N ALA A 509 -39.47 11.88 -13.29
CA ALA A 509 -40.53 12.78 -13.64
C ALA A 509 -41.62 12.73 -12.55
N GLU A 510 -41.84 13.87 -11.88
CA GLU A 510 -43.07 14.10 -11.11
C GLU A 510 -44.27 14.07 -12.08
N PRO A 511 -45.33 13.31 -11.81
CA PRO A 511 -46.57 13.45 -12.53
C PRO A 511 -47.25 14.77 -12.07
N ALA A 512 -47.46 15.66 -13.04
CA ALA A 512 -48.27 16.85 -12.87
C ALA A 512 -49.67 16.49 -12.32
N ALA A 513 -49.93 16.84 -11.07
CA ALA A 513 -51.28 16.79 -10.50
C ALA A 513 -52.12 17.92 -11.05
N ASP A 514 -53.05 17.55 -11.89
CA ASP A 514 -54.15 18.29 -12.45
C ASP A 514 -54.97 18.99 -11.35
N ARG A 515 -54.93 20.32 -11.31
CA ARG A 515 -55.89 21.11 -10.54
C ARG A 515 -57.03 21.51 -11.47
N ALA A 516 -58.04 20.66 -11.57
CA ALA A 516 -59.34 21.05 -12.10
C ALA A 516 -60.22 21.51 -10.93
N GLY A 517 -60.68 22.74 -11.02
CA GLY A 517 -61.59 23.35 -10.07
C GLY A 517 -62.96 22.73 -10.04
N ALA A 518 -63.65 22.90 -8.94
CA ALA A 518 -65.09 22.81 -8.84
C ALA A 518 -65.59 24.09 -8.17
N ALA A 519 -66.22 24.90 -8.97
CA ALA A 519 -67.23 25.83 -8.50
C ALA A 519 -68.56 25.07 -8.53
N THR A 520 -69.25 25.05 -7.48
CA THR A 520 -70.62 25.26 -7.05
C THR A 520 -70.89 24.56 -5.74
#